data_0733ceacac189e70a7f73c8cfe82756f
#
_entry.id   0733ceacac189e70a7f73c8cfe82756f
#
_cell.length_a   1.000
_cell.length_b   1.000
_cell.length_c   1.000
_cell.angle_alpha   90.00
_cell.angle_beta   90.00
_cell.angle_gamma   90.00
#
_symmetry.space_group_name_H-M   'P 1'
#
loop_
_entity.id
_entity.type
_entity.pdbx_description
1 polymer ?
#
loop_
_entity_poly.entity_id
_entity_poly.type
_entity_poly.pdbx_seq_one_letter_code
_entity_poly.pdbx_strand_id
1 'polypeptide(L)'
;MESIHQRILDINVQQSEQYITTEAERLRYWAQHSTFFGCVKCMDGRVSIPLMTKTPMGIVKPFRAIGGKFDIWWPTFIGRMRHWIERAISNGSRACIFVTYHYSASDAHLGCAGWKYDTRAARAHAEYLSQELRFVFGEELTAITAGVETDRDILTLHGPQGDLSGELIVGMTGEEIQEAIMHHFPEMPHDVVRDLVPFLKGNAERIDDIKKCPRAQAQLEHNERIIAVGQGFDWLVQENLALIINDADPNLSESIRVAGSLIEKNLKNSATDDEATIFTNIQYRNPGMDERQAIARSRGLCRFAEKTLHEHYPELMATGRLKSLCTIMWEPSKKIRVIQK
;
A
#
# COMPACT_ATOMS: atom_id res chain seq x y z
N MET A 1 21.78 -14.57 14.73
CA MET A 1 20.76 -14.15 13.74
C MET A 1 21.00 -12.71 13.32
N GLU A 2 20.73 -12.37 12.08
CA GLU A 2 20.80 -10.99 11.58
C GLU A 2 19.73 -10.14 12.26
N SER A 3 20.06 -8.92 12.70
CA SER A 3 19.08 -8.05 13.33
C SER A 3 18.01 -7.59 12.33
N ILE A 4 16.78 -7.37 12.78
CA ILE A 4 15.70 -6.87 11.93
C ILE A 4 16.05 -5.53 11.27
N HIS A 5 16.87 -4.69 11.92
CA HIS A 5 17.37 -3.43 11.37
C HIS A 5 18.30 -3.67 10.18
N GLN A 6 19.27 -4.59 10.31
CA GLN A 6 20.18 -4.93 9.21
C GLN A 6 19.40 -5.47 8.02
N ARG A 7 18.47 -6.38 8.25
CA ARG A 7 17.58 -6.90 7.21
C ARG A 7 16.83 -5.80 6.45
N ILE A 8 16.30 -4.78 7.15
CA ILE A 8 15.64 -3.63 6.50
C ILE A 8 16.62 -2.86 5.61
N LEU A 9 17.83 -2.61 6.10
CA LEU A 9 18.86 -1.88 5.35
C LEU A 9 19.28 -2.66 4.10
N ASP A 10 19.47 -3.96 4.20
CA ASP A 10 19.87 -4.82 3.08
C ASP A 10 18.75 -4.90 2.02
N ILE A 11 17.49 -5.05 2.44
CA ILE A 11 16.33 -4.98 1.53
C ILE A 11 16.30 -3.61 0.84
N ASN A 12 16.55 -2.53 1.56
CA ASN A 12 16.56 -1.20 0.95
C ASN A 12 17.68 -1.04 -0.07
N VAL A 13 18.89 -1.51 0.24
CA VAL A 13 20.01 -1.48 -0.72
C VAL A 13 19.60 -2.19 -2.00
N GLN A 14 19.13 -3.42 -1.90
CA GLN A 14 18.72 -4.23 -3.05
C GLN A 14 17.59 -3.55 -3.86
N GLN A 15 16.53 -3.12 -3.21
CA GLN A 15 15.36 -2.57 -3.89
C GLN A 15 15.58 -1.14 -4.40
N SER A 16 16.41 -0.34 -3.74
CA SER A 16 16.81 0.98 -4.26
C SER A 16 17.72 0.86 -5.49
N GLU A 17 18.62 -0.12 -5.53
CA GLU A 17 19.41 -0.42 -6.73
C GLU A 17 18.54 -0.91 -7.88
N GLN A 18 17.60 -1.81 -7.61
CA GLN A 18 16.62 -2.24 -8.60
C GLN A 18 15.79 -1.05 -9.11
N TYR A 19 15.35 -0.15 -8.22
CA TYR A 19 14.62 1.06 -8.60
C TYR A 19 15.44 1.95 -9.54
N ILE A 20 16.73 2.14 -9.27
CA ILE A 20 17.61 2.96 -10.12
C ILE A 20 17.84 2.27 -11.48
N THR A 21 18.18 0.98 -11.48
CA THR A 21 18.50 0.24 -12.71
C THR A 21 17.30 0.07 -13.63
N THR A 22 16.07 0.05 -13.10
CA THR A 22 14.83 -0.07 -13.88
C THR A 22 14.20 1.29 -14.25
N GLU A 23 14.92 2.41 -14.11
CA GLU A 23 14.40 3.73 -14.47
C GLU A 23 13.96 3.81 -15.93
N ALA A 24 14.75 3.29 -16.85
CA ALA A 24 14.40 3.29 -18.27
C ALA A 24 13.12 2.48 -18.57
N GLU A 25 12.85 1.43 -17.82
CA GLU A 25 11.61 0.63 -17.94
C GLU A 25 10.39 1.44 -17.45
N ARG A 26 10.52 2.14 -16.33
CA ARG A 26 9.46 3.03 -15.82
C ARG A 26 9.19 4.19 -16.76
N LEU A 27 10.23 4.79 -17.34
CA LEU A 27 10.07 5.87 -18.31
C LEU A 27 9.36 5.37 -19.57
N ARG A 28 9.69 4.16 -20.08
CA ARG A 28 8.97 3.54 -21.20
C ARG A 28 7.52 3.23 -20.83
N TYR A 29 7.28 2.70 -19.63
CA TYR A 29 5.93 2.44 -19.14
C TYR A 29 5.09 3.73 -19.17
N TRP A 30 5.60 4.85 -18.62
CA TRP A 30 4.88 6.12 -18.59
C TRP A 30 4.75 6.81 -19.94
N ALA A 31 5.66 6.55 -20.87
CA ALA A 31 5.51 7.01 -22.25
C ALA A 31 4.38 6.28 -23.00
N GLN A 32 4.05 5.05 -22.60
CA GLN A 32 2.97 4.24 -23.17
C GLN A 32 1.65 4.40 -22.40
N HIS A 33 1.72 4.62 -21.09
CA HIS A 33 0.60 4.65 -20.15
C HIS A 33 0.68 5.92 -19.31
N SER A 34 0.00 6.98 -19.78
CA SER A 34 0.08 8.31 -19.18
C SER A 34 -0.72 8.44 -17.89
N THR A 35 -1.58 7.47 -17.53
CA THR A 35 -2.39 7.54 -16.32
C THR A 35 -1.53 7.36 -15.06
N PHE A 36 -1.66 8.29 -14.11
CA PHE A 36 -1.07 8.19 -12.78
C PHE A 36 -1.96 7.34 -11.89
N PHE A 37 -1.45 6.20 -11.45
CA PHE A 37 -2.20 5.28 -10.61
C PHE A 37 -1.92 5.49 -9.13
N GLY A 38 -3.00 5.54 -8.33
CA GLY A 38 -2.97 5.55 -6.88
C GLY A 38 -3.78 4.41 -6.28
N CYS A 39 -3.55 4.13 -5.00
CA CYS A 39 -4.31 3.14 -4.27
C CYS A 39 -4.50 3.57 -2.81
N VAL A 40 -5.75 3.72 -2.37
CA VAL A 40 -6.11 3.74 -0.96
C VAL A 40 -6.28 2.30 -0.50
N LYS A 41 -5.53 1.87 0.51
CA LYS A 41 -5.52 0.47 0.95
C LYS A 41 -5.26 0.31 2.45
N CYS A 42 -5.53 -0.89 2.94
CA CYS A 42 -5.14 -1.28 4.29
C CYS A 42 -3.62 -1.21 4.50
N MET A 43 -3.20 -1.01 5.74
CA MET A 43 -1.79 -1.13 6.18
C MET A 43 -1.24 -2.55 6.07
N ASP A 44 -2.10 -3.55 5.91
CA ASP A 44 -1.81 -4.98 5.84
C ASP A 44 -0.72 -5.28 4.80
N GLY A 45 0.31 -6.00 5.22
CA GLY A 45 1.49 -6.34 4.41
C GLY A 45 1.21 -7.35 3.30
N ARG A 46 0.08 -8.07 3.37
CA ARG A 46 -0.36 -9.02 2.34
C ARG A 46 -1.02 -8.31 1.15
N VAL A 47 -1.52 -7.09 1.33
CA VAL A 47 -2.17 -6.32 0.26
C VAL A 47 -1.11 -5.50 -0.47
N SER A 48 -0.68 -5.95 -1.63
CA SER A 48 0.31 -5.26 -2.48
C SER A 48 -0.16 -5.17 -3.93
N ILE A 49 -0.80 -4.05 -4.29
CA ILE A 49 -1.30 -3.85 -5.66
C ILE A 49 -0.19 -4.03 -6.71
N PRO A 50 1.03 -3.48 -6.57
CA PRO A 50 2.09 -3.70 -7.55
C PRO A 50 2.45 -5.16 -7.76
N LEU A 51 2.49 -5.97 -6.69
CA LEU A 51 2.77 -7.41 -6.81
C LEU A 51 1.60 -8.16 -7.44
N MET A 52 0.38 -7.84 -7.01
CA MET A 52 -0.85 -8.46 -7.52
C MET A 52 -1.07 -8.19 -9.01
N THR A 53 -0.63 -7.04 -9.50
CA THR A 53 -0.81 -6.61 -10.89
C THR A 53 0.48 -6.69 -11.72
N LYS A 54 1.56 -7.25 -11.16
CA LYS A 54 2.90 -7.29 -11.78
C LYS A 54 3.36 -5.92 -12.31
N THR A 55 2.90 -4.85 -11.66
CA THR A 55 3.23 -3.48 -12.06
C THR A 55 4.63 -3.09 -11.55
N PRO A 56 5.45 -2.41 -12.35
CA PRO A 56 6.77 -1.97 -11.92
C PRO A 56 6.73 -1.10 -10.65
N MET A 57 7.76 -1.24 -9.81
CA MET A 57 7.90 -0.44 -8.59
C MET A 57 7.86 1.07 -8.91
N GLY A 58 7.08 1.82 -8.14
CA GLY A 58 6.98 3.28 -8.26
C GLY A 58 5.89 3.79 -9.21
N ILE A 59 5.16 2.89 -9.92
CA ILE A 59 4.02 3.27 -10.77
C ILE A 59 2.78 3.59 -9.93
N VAL A 60 2.48 2.77 -8.92
CA VAL A 60 1.29 2.97 -8.06
C VAL A 60 1.65 3.75 -6.80
N LYS A 61 0.96 4.86 -6.56
CA LYS A 61 1.10 5.65 -5.32
C LYS A 61 0.19 5.13 -4.22
N PRO A 62 0.73 4.51 -3.14
CA PRO A 62 -0.11 3.99 -2.06
C PRO A 62 -0.43 5.04 -1.00
N PHE A 63 -1.69 5.04 -0.53
CA PHE A 63 -2.16 5.67 0.70
C PHE A 63 -2.61 4.55 1.65
N ARG A 64 -1.97 4.41 2.80
CA ARG A 64 -2.13 3.23 3.68
C ARG A 64 -2.52 3.64 5.09
N ALA A 65 -3.63 3.07 5.56
CA ALA A 65 -4.13 3.20 6.93
C ALA A 65 -4.81 1.90 7.36
N ILE A 66 -5.13 1.75 8.64
CA ILE A 66 -5.93 0.60 9.11
C ILE A 66 -7.26 0.54 8.34
N GLY A 67 -7.54 -0.60 7.70
CA GLY A 67 -8.78 -0.80 6.93
C GLY A 67 -8.97 0.15 5.75
N GLY A 68 -7.93 0.89 5.32
CA GLY A 68 -8.07 1.94 4.32
C GLY A 68 -8.93 3.13 4.78
N LYS A 69 -9.11 3.31 6.09
CA LYS A 69 -9.98 4.33 6.71
C LYS A 69 -9.41 5.73 6.58
N PHE A 70 -9.45 6.26 5.37
CA PHE A 70 -9.21 7.67 5.12
C PHE A 70 -10.53 8.45 5.10
N ASP A 71 -10.40 9.75 5.35
CA ASP A 71 -11.53 10.65 5.39
C ASP A 71 -11.21 11.90 4.58
N ILE A 72 -12.15 12.31 3.70
CA ILE A 72 -11.94 13.42 2.77
C ILE A 72 -11.79 14.77 3.47
N TRP A 73 -12.41 14.92 4.64
CA TRP A 73 -12.29 16.15 5.43
C TRP A 73 -10.94 16.27 6.17
N TRP A 74 -10.11 15.20 6.20
CA TRP A 74 -8.83 15.23 6.88
C TRP A 74 -7.78 16.01 6.06
N PRO A 75 -7.31 17.19 6.55
CA PRO A 75 -6.53 18.12 5.73
C PRO A 75 -5.26 17.51 5.15
N THR A 76 -4.59 16.64 5.90
CA THR A 76 -3.34 16.02 5.44
C THR A 76 -3.58 15.02 4.32
N PHE A 77 -4.64 14.24 4.38
CA PHE A 77 -4.98 13.28 3.33
C PHE A 77 -5.41 13.99 2.05
N ILE A 78 -6.40 14.89 2.16
CA ILE A 78 -6.93 15.58 0.98
C ILE A 78 -5.87 16.48 0.32
N GLY A 79 -5.01 17.12 1.10
CA GLY A 79 -3.92 17.95 0.58
C GLY A 79 -2.89 17.12 -0.20
N ARG A 80 -2.57 15.89 0.25
CA ARG A 80 -1.69 14.98 -0.50
C ARG A 80 -2.33 14.41 -1.74
N MET A 81 -3.62 14.07 -1.65
CA MET A 81 -4.39 13.61 -2.80
C MET A 81 -4.41 14.68 -3.89
N ARG A 82 -4.76 15.91 -3.51
CA ARG A 82 -4.75 17.06 -4.41
C ARG A 82 -3.37 17.27 -5.06
N HIS A 83 -2.31 17.32 -4.28
CA HIS A 83 -0.96 17.49 -4.81
C HIS A 83 -0.56 16.37 -5.79
N TRP A 84 -0.96 15.13 -5.54
CA TRP A 84 -0.70 14.00 -6.44
C TRP A 84 -1.49 14.13 -7.75
N ILE A 85 -2.76 14.55 -7.71
CA ILE A 85 -3.61 14.80 -8.88
C ILE A 85 -3.06 15.99 -9.69
N GLU A 86 -2.73 17.12 -9.03
CA GLU A 86 -2.14 18.28 -9.68
C GLU A 86 -0.84 17.94 -10.42
N ARG A 87 -0.04 17.03 -9.87
CA ARG A 87 1.15 16.51 -10.58
C ARG A 87 0.78 15.69 -11.81
N ALA A 88 -0.26 14.89 -11.79
CA ALA A 88 -0.72 14.18 -12.98
C ALA A 88 -1.14 15.17 -14.07
N ILE A 89 -2.00 16.13 -13.72
CA ILE A 89 -2.52 17.14 -14.65
C ILE A 89 -1.37 17.98 -15.25
N SER A 90 -0.41 18.42 -14.44
CA SER A 90 0.73 19.21 -14.91
C SER A 90 1.68 18.46 -15.85
N ASN A 91 1.60 17.12 -15.86
CA ASN A 91 2.28 16.27 -16.82
C ASN A 91 1.40 15.91 -18.05
N GLY A 92 0.23 16.51 -18.19
CA GLY A 92 -0.72 16.17 -19.27
C GLY A 92 -1.35 14.79 -19.11
N SER A 93 -1.35 14.24 -17.88
CA SER A 93 -1.81 12.91 -17.52
C SER A 93 -3.13 12.97 -16.79
N ARG A 94 -3.84 11.83 -16.71
CA ARG A 94 -5.01 11.64 -15.83
C ARG A 94 -4.59 10.95 -14.54
N ALA A 95 -5.40 11.12 -13.49
CA ALA A 95 -5.25 10.38 -12.25
C ALA A 95 -6.34 9.30 -12.15
N CYS A 96 -5.94 8.09 -11.75
CA CYS A 96 -6.86 7.00 -11.44
C CYS A 96 -6.48 6.39 -10.09
N ILE A 97 -7.46 6.21 -9.19
CA ILE A 97 -7.23 5.65 -7.87
C ILE A 97 -8.13 4.47 -7.58
N PHE A 98 -7.51 3.39 -7.10
CA PHE A 98 -8.22 2.26 -6.52
C PHE A 98 -8.50 2.54 -5.04
N VAL A 99 -9.75 2.57 -4.63
CA VAL A 99 -10.14 2.60 -3.22
C VAL A 99 -10.47 1.18 -2.82
N THR A 100 -9.55 0.55 -2.07
CA THR A 100 -9.62 -0.89 -1.85
C THR A 100 -10.13 -1.26 -0.47
N TYR A 101 -10.84 -2.38 -0.41
CA TYR A 101 -11.03 -3.19 0.78
C TYR A 101 -10.45 -4.58 0.52
N HIS A 102 -10.19 -5.35 1.59
CA HIS A 102 -9.67 -6.71 1.40
C HIS A 102 -10.37 -7.72 2.30
N TYR A 103 -10.34 -8.96 1.85
CA TYR A 103 -10.94 -10.10 2.54
C TYR A 103 -10.18 -11.39 2.19
N SER A 104 -10.39 -12.43 2.97
CA SER A 104 -9.98 -13.78 2.64
C SER A 104 -11.24 -14.61 2.32
N ALA A 105 -11.16 -15.44 1.29
CA ALA A 105 -12.23 -16.36 0.92
C ALA A 105 -12.19 -17.65 1.76
N SER A 106 -11.02 -18.06 2.24
CA SER A 106 -10.82 -19.28 3.01
C SER A 106 -11.17 -19.13 4.48
N ASP A 107 -10.86 -17.97 5.10
CA ASP A 107 -11.11 -17.69 6.50
C ASP A 107 -11.41 -16.21 6.73
N ALA A 108 -12.61 -15.90 7.19
CA ALA A 108 -13.01 -14.53 7.47
C ALA A 108 -12.07 -13.82 8.48
N HIS A 109 -11.46 -14.55 9.43
CA HIS A 109 -10.52 -14.00 10.40
C HIS A 109 -9.14 -13.63 9.80
N LEU A 110 -8.88 -13.99 8.54
CA LEU A 110 -7.76 -13.52 7.75
C LEU A 110 -8.12 -12.26 6.93
N GLY A 111 -9.34 -11.76 7.02
CA GLY A 111 -9.80 -10.50 6.43
C GLY A 111 -9.27 -9.27 7.16
N CYS A 112 -9.91 -8.14 6.94
CA CYS A 112 -9.47 -6.85 7.47
C CYS A 112 -9.75 -6.67 8.97
N ALA A 113 -8.71 -6.71 9.79
CA ALA A 113 -8.81 -6.45 11.24
C ALA A 113 -9.33 -5.04 11.57
N GLY A 114 -9.05 -4.05 10.70
CA GLY A 114 -9.55 -2.68 10.86
C GLY A 114 -11.08 -2.57 10.81
N TRP A 115 -11.74 -3.53 10.20
CA TRP A 115 -13.20 -3.64 10.12
C TRP A 115 -13.73 -4.79 10.96
N LYS A 116 -12.94 -5.31 11.91
CA LYS A 116 -13.32 -6.48 12.72
C LYS A 116 -13.78 -7.66 11.83
N TYR A 117 -13.12 -7.80 10.68
CA TYR A 117 -13.39 -8.83 9.68
C TYR A 117 -14.75 -8.71 8.97
N ASP A 118 -15.46 -7.57 9.14
CA ASP A 118 -16.69 -7.28 8.41
C ASP A 118 -16.37 -6.73 7.01
N THR A 119 -16.41 -7.63 6.03
CA THR A 119 -16.17 -7.32 4.62
C THR A 119 -17.21 -6.34 4.05
N ARG A 120 -18.49 -6.40 4.51
CA ARG A 120 -19.54 -5.49 4.03
C ARG A 120 -19.28 -4.08 4.49
N ALA A 121 -18.94 -3.88 5.75
CA ALA A 121 -18.58 -2.56 6.28
C ALA A 121 -17.32 -2.01 5.58
N ALA A 122 -16.32 -2.84 5.32
CA ALA A 122 -15.11 -2.47 4.60
C ALA A 122 -15.42 -2.02 3.16
N ARG A 123 -16.25 -2.77 2.44
CA ARG A 123 -16.72 -2.42 1.08
C ARG A 123 -17.53 -1.13 1.08
N ALA A 124 -18.50 -0.99 1.98
CA ALA A 124 -19.34 0.21 2.07
C ALA A 124 -18.51 1.48 2.30
N HIS A 125 -17.45 1.40 3.13
CA HIS A 125 -16.54 2.53 3.31
C HIS A 125 -15.74 2.83 2.04
N ALA A 126 -15.24 1.83 1.34
CA ALA A 126 -14.50 2.02 0.09
C ALA A 126 -15.40 2.65 -1.00
N GLU A 127 -16.65 2.23 -1.10
CA GLU A 127 -17.65 2.81 -1.99
C GLU A 127 -17.96 4.28 -1.63
N TYR A 128 -18.18 4.56 -0.34
CA TYR A 128 -18.37 5.92 0.16
C TYR A 128 -17.17 6.81 -0.17
N LEU A 129 -15.96 6.40 0.17
CA LEU A 129 -14.77 7.19 -0.09
C LEU A 129 -14.52 7.41 -1.59
N SER A 130 -14.83 6.41 -2.44
CA SER A 130 -14.76 6.56 -3.90
C SER A 130 -15.75 7.60 -4.41
N GLN A 131 -16.95 7.65 -3.86
CA GLN A 131 -17.98 8.65 -4.22
C GLN A 131 -17.54 10.05 -3.80
N GLU A 132 -17.04 10.22 -2.57
CA GLU A 132 -16.56 11.50 -2.08
C GLU A 132 -15.35 12.01 -2.89
N LEU A 133 -14.44 11.14 -3.25
CA LEU A 133 -13.29 11.51 -4.09
C LEU A 133 -13.74 11.96 -5.49
N ARG A 134 -14.70 11.28 -6.11
CA ARG A 134 -15.29 11.71 -7.39
C ARG A 134 -16.02 13.03 -7.26
N PHE A 135 -16.76 13.26 -6.17
CA PHE A 135 -17.45 14.51 -5.93
C PHE A 135 -16.48 15.70 -5.82
N VAL A 136 -15.36 15.52 -5.08
CA VAL A 136 -14.40 16.62 -4.84
C VAL A 136 -13.53 16.91 -6.05
N PHE A 137 -13.08 15.88 -6.78
CA PHE A 137 -12.09 16.04 -7.85
C PHE A 137 -12.71 15.96 -9.27
N GLY A 138 -13.99 15.61 -9.39
CA GLY A 138 -14.70 15.61 -10.66
C GLY A 138 -13.99 14.80 -11.75
N GLU A 139 -13.86 15.39 -12.93
CA GLU A 139 -13.25 14.77 -14.11
C GLU A 139 -11.71 14.60 -13.99
N GLU A 140 -11.08 15.23 -13.01
CA GLU A 140 -9.63 15.16 -12.78
C GLU A 140 -9.19 13.81 -12.18
N LEU A 141 -10.13 13.06 -11.58
CA LEU A 141 -9.87 11.79 -10.90
C LEU A 141 -10.88 10.71 -11.28
N THR A 142 -10.39 9.61 -11.83
CA THR A 142 -11.14 8.37 -11.92
C THR A 142 -10.96 7.59 -10.62
N ALA A 143 -11.98 7.50 -9.76
CA ALA A 143 -11.94 6.70 -8.54
C ALA A 143 -12.75 5.41 -8.70
N ILE A 144 -12.10 4.27 -8.49
CA ILE A 144 -12.66 2.93 -8.65
C ILE A 144 -12.66 2.22 -7.30
N THR A 145 -13.81 1.74 -6.86
CA THR A 145 -13.90 0.82 -5.73
C THR A 145 -13.39 -0.55 -6.14
N ALA A 146 -12.50 -1.15 -5.35
CA ALA A 146 -11.94 -2.45 -5.68
C ALA A 146 -11.85 -3.38 -4.47
N GLY A 147 -12.24 -4.64 -4.66
CA GLY A 147 -12.06 -5.72 -3.70
C GLY A 147 -10.74 -6.46 -3.94
N VAL A 148 -10.04 -6.79 -2.86
CA VAL A 148 -8.81 -7.59 -2.87
C VAL A 148 -9.06 -8.87 -2.08
N GLU A 149 -9.09 -10.01 -2.77
CA GLU A 149 -9.07 -11.31 -2.12
C GLU A 149 -7.62 -11.72 -1.90
N THR A 150 -7.23 -11.86 -0.63
CA THR A 150 -5.82 -12.02 -0.24
C THR A 150 -5.27 -13.43 -0.40
N ASP A 151 -6.10 -14.44 -0.56
CA ASP A 151 -5.65 -15.84 -0.64
C ASP A 151 -5.01 -16.14 -2.01
N ARG A 152 -5.59 -15.57 -3.07
CA ARG A 152 -5.19 -15.77 -4.46
C ARG A 152 -4.79 -14.49 -5.19
N ASP A 153 -4.69 -13.34 -4.50
CA ASP A 153 -4.41 -12.02 -5.06
C ASP A 153 -5.42 -11.59 -6.15
N ILE A 154 -6.70 -11.91 -5.97
CA ILE A 154 -7.72 -11.51 -6.94
C ILE A 154 -8.11 -10.06 -6.70
N LEU A 155 -7.95 -9.23 -7.74
CA LEU A 155 -8.46 -7.87 -7.79
C LEU A 155 -9.81 -7.87 -8.50
N THR A 156 -10.84 -7.32 -7.85
CA THR A 156 -12.18 -7.15 -8.42
C THR A 156 -12.52 -5.67 -8.46
N LEU A 157 -12.74 -5.12 -9.65
CA LEU A 157 -13.19 -3.75 -9.85
C LEU A 157 -14.73 -3.70 -9.84
N HIS A 158 -15.30 -2.81 -9.02
CA HIS A 158 -16.75 -2.63 -8.92
C HIS A 158 -17.22 -1.51 -9.84
N GLY A 159 -17.79 -1.88 -10.97
CA GLY A 159 -18.30 -0.97 -11.99
C GLY A 159 -19.82 -0.76 -11.91
N PRO A 160 -20.33 0.29 -12.57
CA PRO A 160 -21.77 0.55 -12.63
C PRO A 160 -22.56 -0.54 -13.37
N GLN A 161 -21.92 -1.31 -14.25
CA GLN A 161 -22.54 -2.42 -14.99
C GLN A 161 -22.16 -3.80 -14.41
N GLY A 162 -21.66 -3.84 -13.18
CA GLY A 162 -21.28 -5.06 -12.47
C GLY A 162 -19.78 -5.16 -12.17
N ASP A 163 -19.42 -6.27 -11.56
CA ASP A 163 -18.07 -6.51 -11.07
C ASP A 163 -17.17 -7.14 -12.16
N LEU A 164 -15.99 -6.57 -12.37
CA LEU A 164 -14.93 -7.12 -13.23
C LEU A 164 -13.83 -7.71 -12.36
N SER A 165 -13.82 -9.02 -12.24
CA SER A 165 -12.81 -9.75 -11.44
C SER A 165 -11.61 -10.18 -12.29
N GLY A 166 -10.41 -10.11 -11.72
CA GLY A 166 -9.20 -10.66 -12.32
C GLY A 166 -9.31 -12.15 -12.69
N GLU A 167 -10.15 -12.91 -11.99
CA GLU A 167 -10.40 -14.31 -12.30
C GLU A 167 -11.20 -14.51 -13.60
N LEU A 168 -12.12 -13.60 -13.91
CA LEU A 168 -12.92 -13.64 -15.14
C LEU A 168 -12.08 -13.36 -16.40
N ILE A 169 -11.00 -12.60 -16.26
CA ILE A 169 -10.16 -12.18 -17.39
C ILE A 169 -8.95 -13.09 -17.62
N VAL A 170 -8.80 -14.16 -16.85
CA VAL A 170 -7.73 -15.16 -17.09
C VAL A 170 -7.87 -15.76 -18.48
N GLY A 171 -6.80 -15.67 -19.28
CA GLY A 171 -6.75 -16.15 -20.65
C GLY A 171 -7.27 -15.18 -21.72
N MET A 172 -7.82 -14.04 -21.34
CA MET A 172 -8.24 -13.00 -22.29
C MET A 172 -7.03 -12.28 -22.92
N THR A 173 -7.19 -11.86 -24.15
CA THR A 173 -6.27 -10.94 -24.83
C THR A 173 -6.40 -9.52 -24.29
N GLY A 174 -5.45 -8.64 -24.60
CA GLY A 174 -5.52 -7.24 -24.20
C GLY A 174 -6.77 -6.52 -24.77
N GLU A 175 -7.19 -6.86 -25.98
CA GLU A 175 -8.38 -6.29 -26.62
C GLU A 175 -9.66 -6.74 -25.91
N GLU A 176 -9.80 -8.03 -25.59
CA GLU A 176 -10.94 -8.55 -24.82
C GLU A 176 -11.02 -7.95 -23.41
N ILE A 177 -9.85 -7.74 -22.73
CA ILE A 177 -9.81 -7.06 -21.45
C ILE A 177 -10.28 -5.59 -21.59
N GLN A 178 -9.84 -4.90 -22.65
CA GLN A 178 -10.27 -3.53 -22.92
C GLN A 178 -11.78 -3.43 -23.13
N GLU A 179 -12.36 -4.33 -23.92
CA GLU A 179 -13.81 -4.43 -24.14
C GLU A 179 -14.57 -4.70 -22.84
N ALA A 180 -14.04 -5.61 -22.01
CA ALA A 180 -14.62 -5.90 -20.70
C ALA A 180 -14.60 -4.65 -19.77
N ILE A 181 -13.50 -3.88 -19.75
CA ILE A 181 -13.44 -2.63 -18.99
C ILE A 181 -14.49 -1.64 -19.50
N MET A 182 -14.56 -1.41 -20.82
CA MET A 182 -15.53 -0.49 -21.40
C MET A 182 -16.97 -0.92 -21.12
N HIS A 183 -17.26 -2.22 -21.11
CA HIS A 183 -18.57 -2.74 -20.76
C HIS A 183 -18.94 -2.42 -19.30
N HIS A 184 -18.05 -2.69 -18.34
CA HIS A 184 -18.32 -2.49 -16.91
C HIS A 184 -18.26 -1.02 -16.49
N PHE A 185 -17.51 -0.19 -17.23
CA PHE A 185 -17.26 1.22 -16.95
C PHE A 185 -17.45 2.10 -18.20
N PRO A 186 -18.69 2.23 -18.72
CA PRO A 186 -18.97 2.88 -20.01
C PRO A 186 -18.59 4.37 -20.07
N GLU A 187 -18.51 5.05 -18.92
CA GLU A 187 -18.14 6.48 -18.84
C GLU A 187 -16.64 6.70 -18.52
N MET A 188 -15.85 5.62 -18.40
CA MET A 188 -14.44 5.75 -18.08
C MET A 188 -13.66 6.36 -19.26
N PRO A 189 -12.78 7.36 -19.02
CA PRO A 189 -11.95 7.93 -20.07
C PRO A 189 -11.12 6.86 -20.80
N HIS A 190 -11.06 6.93 -22.12
CA HIS A 190 -10.38 5.94 -22.95
C HIS A 190 -8.92 5.73 -22.60
N ASP A 191 -8.21 6.80 -22.19
CA ASP A 191 -6.82 6.71 -21.75
C ASP A 191 -6.68 5.84 -20.51
N VAL A 192 -7.60 6.02 -19.54
CA VAL A 192 -7.63 5.22 -18.30
C VAL A 192 -7.98 3.78 -18.61
N VAL A 193 -8.95 3.53 -19.51
CA VAL A 193 -9.32 2.17 -19.98
C VAL A 193 -8.09 1.47 -20.55
N ARG A 194 -7.40 2.12 -21.50
CA ARG A 194 -6.19 1.57 -22.13
C ARG A 194 -5.10 1.24 -21.08
N ASP A 195 -4.88 2.17 -20.16
CA ASP A 195 -3.82 2.07 -19.17
C ASP A 195 -4.15 1.10 -18.02
N LEU A 196 -5.43 0.73 -17.83
CA LEU A 196 -5.87 -0.34 -16.92
C LEU A 196 -5.63 -1.75 -17.48
N VAL A 197 -5.59 -1.91 -18.80
CA VAL A 197 -5.38 -3.23 -19.42
C VAL A 197 -4.16 -3.96 -18.87
N PRO A 198 -2.94 -3.38 -18.82
CA PRO A 198 -1.78 -4.07 -18.28
C PRO A 198 -1.92 -4.43 -16.79
N PHE A 199 -2.63 -3.63 -15.99
CA PHE A 199 -2.90 -3.95 -14.59
C PHE A 199 -3.74 -5.20 -14.44
N LEU A 200 -4.84 -5.27 -15.16
CA LEU A 200 -5.74 -6.42 -15.09
C LEU A 200 -5.10 -7.67 -15.70
N LYS A 201 -4.38 -7.52 -16.81
CA LYS A 201 -3.60 -8.62 -17.40
C LYS A 201 -2.56 -9.17 -16.42
N GLY A 202 -1.80 -8.28 -15.76
CA GLY A 202 -0.84 -8.69 -14.73
C GLY A 202 -1.51 -9.38 -13.55
N ASN A 203 -2.72 -8.97 -13.16
CA ASN A 203 -3.50 -9.65 -12.12
C ASN A 203 -3.96 -11.04 -12.55
N ALA A 204 -4.46 -11.20 -13.78
CA ALA A 204 -4.82 -12.51 -14.33
C ALA A 204 -3.62 -13.47 -14.35
N GLU A 205 -2.45 -12.99 -14.78
CA GLU A 205 -1.21 -13.76 -14.75
C GLU A 205 -0.78 -14.13 -13.32
N ARG A 206 -0.94 -13.23 -12.36
CA ARG A 206 -0.64 -13.50 -10.94
C ARG A 206 -1.56 -14.58 -10.37
N ILE A 207 -2.84 -14.54 -10.69
CA ILE A 207 -3.83 -15.55 -10.30
C ILE A 207 -3.43 -16.92 -10.88
N ASP A 208 -3.02 -16.96 -12.13
CA ASP A 208 -2.57 -18.20 -12.78
C ASP A 208 -1.28 -18.76 -12.17
N ASP A 209 -0.33 -17.89 -11.79
CA ASP A 209 0.88 -18.30 -11.07
C ASP A 209 0.54 -18.92 -9.71
N ILE A 210 -0.39 -18.32 -8.94
CA ILE A 210 -0.83 -18.86 -7.64
C ILE A 210 -1.60 -20.17 -7.81
N LYS A 211 -2.40 -20.31 -8.87
CA LYS A 211 -3.05 -21.60 -9.18
C LYS A 211 -2.04 -22.71 -9.44
N LYS A 212 -0.93 -22.42 -10.11
CA LYS A 212 0.15 -23.38 -10.40
C LYS A 212 1.02 -23.67 -9.18
N CYS A 213 1.23 -22.69 -8.32
CA CYS A 213 2.03 -22.78 -7.09
C CYS A 213 1.27 -22.13 -5.92
N PRO A 214 0.36 -22.88 -5.27
CA PRO A 214 -0.46 -22.37 -4.18
C PRO A 214 0.39 -21.84 -3.02
N ARG A 215 -0.08 -20.76 -2.39
CA ARG A 215 0.56 -20.18 -1.22
C ARG A 215 0.56 -21.15 -0.03
N ALA A 216 1.68 -21.20 0.69
CA ALA A 216 1.75 -21.88 1.95
C ALA A 216 0.88 -21.16 3.01
N GLN A 217 0.32 -21.89 3.98
CA GLN A 217 -0.49 -21.33 5.05
C GLN A 217 0.18 -20.15 5.76
N ALA A 218 1.47 -20.23 6.00
CA ALA A 218 2.26 -19.16 6.62
C ALA A 218 2.31 -17.84 5.78
N GLN A 219 1.99 -17.90 4.48
CA GLN A 219 1.90 -16.72 3.63
C GLN A 219 0.51 -16.07 3.67
N LEU A 220 -0.50 -16.84 4.05
CA LEU A 220 -1.88 -16.37 4.22
C LEU A 220 -2.09 -15.69 5.58
N GLU A 221 -1.35 -16.10 6.59
CA GLU A 221 -1.41 -15.55 7.94
C GLU A 221 -0.56 -14.29 8.09
N HIS A 222 -0.86 -13.49 9.10
CA HIS A 222 -0.04 -12.33 9.47
C HIS A 222 1.31 -12.78 10.04
N ASN A 223 2.40 -12.38 9.41
CA ASN A 223 3.77 -12.64 9.84
C ASN A 223 4.65 -11.39 9.90
N GLU A 224 4.03 -10.22 9.80
CA GLU A 224 4.75 -8.95 9.80
C GLU A 224 5.57 -8.79 11.09
N ARG A 225 6.76 -8.18 10.92
CA ARG A 225 7.72 -7.86 12.01
C ARG A 225 8.03 -6.37 12.06
N ILE A 226 7.44 -5.57 11.17
CA ILE A 226 7.74 -4.16 11.03
C ILE A 226 6.44 -3.37 11.14
N ILE A 227 6.41 -2.40 12.05
CA ILE A 227 5.42 -1.32 12.07
C ILE A 227 6.06 -0.12 11.37
N ALA A 228 5.77 0.07 10.09
CA ALA A 228 6.33 1.15 9.29
C ALA A 228 5.41 2.36 9.32
N VAL A 229 5.89 3.50 9.82
CA VAL A 229 5.08 4.72 9.98
C VAL A 229 5.73 5.88 9.24
N GLY A 230 4.99 6.53 8.36
CA GLY A 230 5.45 7.73 7.64
C GLY A 230 5.26 7.70 6.14
N GLN A 231 6.30 8.00 5.37
CA GLN A 231 6.27 8.17 3.91
C GLN A 231 7.44 7.47 3.22
N GLY A 232 7.29 7.24 1.90
CA GLY A 232 8.38 6.75 1.08
C GLY A 232 8.69 5.27 1.31
N PHE A 233 7.66 4.47 1.51
CA PHE A 233 7.75 3.00 1.59
C PHE A 233 7.41 2.33 0.26
N ASP A 234 7.40 3.07 -0.84
CA ASP A 234 7.05 2.56 -2.18
C ASP A 234 8.06 1.53 -2.69
N TRP A 235 9.29 1.58 -2.15
CA TRP A 235 10.36 0.62 -2.43
C TRP A 235 10.19 -0.69 -1.66
N LEU A 236 9.48 -0.70 -0.53
CA LEU A 236 9.30 -1.90 0.28
C LEU A 236 8.20 -2.79 -0.32
N VAL A 237 8.58 -3.60 -1.28
CA VAL A 237 7.70 -4.45 -2.10
C VAL A 237 7.78 -5.91 -1.67
N GLN A 238 7.99 -6.18 -0.38
CA GLN A 238 7.99 -7.54 0.15
C GLN A 238 6.66 -7.83 0.85
N GLU A 239 6.00 -8.92 0.41
CA GLU A 239 4.75 -9.38 1.03
C GLU A 239 4.96 -9.74 2.51
N ASN A 240 3.95 -9.47 3.31
CA ASN A 240 3.81 -9.94 4.69
C ASN A 240 5.01 -9.62 5.62
N LEU A 241 5.76 -8.55 5.30
CA LEU A 241 6.92 -8.11 6.10
C LEU A 241 6.57 -6.95 7.04
N ALA A 242 5.79 -5.98 6.55
CA ALA A 242 5.55 -4.72 7.24
C ALA A 242 4.07 -4.29 7.20
N LEU A 243 3.58 -3.86 8.34
CA LEU A 243 2.34 -3.09 8.47
C LEU A 243 2.69 -1.63 8.19
N ILE A 244 2.27 -1.10 7.03
CA ILE A 244 2.69 0.23 6.57
C ILE A 244 1.57 1.24 6.78
N ILE A 245 1.83 2.25 7.60
CA ILE A 245 0.90 3.29 8.03
C ILE A 245 1.39 4.64 7.51
N ASN A 246 0.58 5.31 6.71
CA ASN A 246 0.90 6.65 6.22
C ASN A 246 0.71 7.69 7.33
N ASP A 247 1.58 8.69 7.41
CA ASP A 247 1.44 9.80 8.35
C ASP A 247 0.30 10.78 8.00
N ALA A 248 -0.43 10.53 6.91
CA ALA A 248 -1.69 11.18 6.58
C ALA A 248 -2.93 10.43 7.12
N ASP A 249 -2.74 9.34 7.85
CA ASP A 249 -3.80 8.59 8.49
C ASP A 249 -4.52 9.47 9.54
N PRO A 250 -5.83 9.72 9.43
CA PRO A 250 -6.58 10.49 10.43
C PRO A 250 -6.64 9.80 11.78
N ASN A 251 -6.45 8.48 11.80
CA ASN A 251 -6.51 7.63 12.99
C ASN A 251 -5.15 6.97 13.28
N LEU A 252 -4.06 7.72 13.17
CA LEU A 252 -2.69 7.21 13.26
C LEU A 252 -2.45 6.39 14.54
N SER A 253 -2.94 6.86 15.70
CA SER A 253 -2.82 6.14 16.97
C SER A 253 -3.51 4.78 16.94
N GLU A 254 -4.71 4.70 16.36
CA GLU A 254 -5.46 3.44 16.23
C GLU A 254 -4.76 2.46 15.28
N SER A 255 -4.26 2.95 14.15
CA SER A 255 -3.47 2.12 13.23
C SER A 255 -2.23 1.54 13.90
N ILE A 256 -1.49 2.34 14.67
CA ILE A 256 -0.32 1.88 15.43
C ILE A 256 -0.73 0.87 16.51
N ARG A 257 -1.83 1.13 17.22
CA ARG A 257 -2.34 0.22 18.25
C ARG A 257 -2.70 -1.15 17.67
N VAL A 258 -3.42 -1.19 16.54
CA VAL A 258 -3.77 -2.46 15.89
C VAL A 258 -2.53 -3.16 15.34
N ALA A 259 -1.59 -2.41 14.76
CA ALA A 259 -0.30 -2.96 14.34
C ALA A 259 0.45 -3.60 15.52
N GLY A 260 0.47 -2.92 16.68
CA GLY A 260 1.05 -3.46 17.93
C GLY A 260 0.45 -4.80 18.34
N SER A 261 -0.88 -4.93 18.28
CA SER A 261 -1.57 -6.19 18.58
C SER A 261 -1.13 -7.34 17.66
N LEU A 262 -1.00 -7.07 16.36
CA LEU A 262 -0.54 -8.07 15.39
C LEU A 262 0.92 -8.47 15.65
N ILE A 263 1.80 -7.49 15.89
CA ILE A 263 3.21 -7.77 16.22
C ILE A 263 3.33 -8.56 17.53
N GLU A 264 2.56 -8.20 18.56
CA GLU A 264 2.56 -8.94 19.83
C GLU A 264 2.16 -10.41 19.63
N LYS A 265 1.09 -10.65 18.86
CA LYS A 265 0.64 -12.00 18.50
C LYS A 265 1.73 -12.77 17.73
N ASN A 266 2.33 -12.13 16.73
CA ASN A 266 3.36 -12.73 15.90
C ASN A 266 4.62 -13.07 16.70
N LEU A 267 5.02 -12.22 17.64
CA LEU A 267 6.15 -12.48 18.53
C LEU A 267 5.87 -13.57 19.57
N LYS A 268 4.64 -13.68 20.06
CA LYS A 268 4.24 -14.79 20.97
C LYS A 268 4.31 -16.16 20.28
N ASN A 269 4.04 -16.20 18.99
CA ASN A 269 4.03 -17.43 18.18
C ASN A 269 5.39 -17.74 17.54
N SER A 270 6.42 -16.99 17.83
CA SER A 270 7.75 -17.13 17.22
C SER A 270 8.83 -17.50 18.24
N ALA A 271 10.03 -17.80 17.74
CA ALA A 271 11.19 -18.06 18.60
C ALA A 271 11.46 -16.87 19.54
N THR A 272 12.04 -17.17 20.71
CA THR A 272 12.31 -16.17 21.75
C THR A 272 13.27 -15.07 21.30
N ASP A 273 14.14 -15.35 20.33
CA ASP A 273 15.13 -14.43 19.79
C ASP A 273 14.64 -13.58 18.60
N ASP A 274 13.42 -13.82 18.16
CA ASP A 274 12.83 -13.04 17.07
C ASP A 274 12.54 -11.61 17.51
N GLU A 275 12.91 -10.66 16.65
CA GLU A 275 12.75 -9.22 16.87
C GLU A 275 11.66 -8.63 15.95
N ALA A 276 11.08 -7.53 16.39
CA ALA A 276 10.25 -6.65 15.59
C ALA A 276 10.75 -5.21 15.68
N THR A 277 10.27 -4.33 14.81
CA THR A 277 10.71 -2.93 14.84
C THR A 277 9.60 -1.95 14.52
N ILE A 278 9.64 -0.80 15.19
CA ILE A 278 8.99 0.44 14.78
C ILE A 278 9.95 1.08 13.77
N PHE A 279 9.54 1.17 12.52
CA PHE A 279 10.34 1.71 11.43
C PHE A 279 9.72 3.02 10.95
N THR A 280 10.33 4.16 11.25
CA THR A 280 9.85 5.45 10.75
C THR A 280 10.68 5.97 9.62
N ASN A 281 10.01 6.48 8.59
CA ASN A 281 10.66 7.06 7.42
C ASN A 281 9.89 8.25 6.89
N ILE A 282 10.61 9.31 6.54
CA ILE A 282 10.07 10.47 5.81
C ILE A 282 10.93 10.72 4.57
N GLN A 283 10.27 10.80 3.42
CA GLN A 283 10.95 11.13 2.18
C GLN A 283 11.24 12.63 2.06
N TYR A 284 12.37 12.96 1.44
CA TYR A 284 12.73 14.32 1.04
C TYR A 284 13.28 14.33 -0.38
N ARG A 285 13.19 15.44 -1.06
CA ARG A 285 13.67 15.62 -2.43
C ARG A 285 14.87 16.56 -2.48
N ASN A 286 14.79 17.68 -1.78
CA ASN A 286 15.82 18.70 -1.79
C ASN A 286 16.65 18.62 -0.51
N PRO A 287 18.00 18.53 -0.62
CA PRO A 287 18.88 18.66 0.54
C PRO A 287 18.67 20.00 1.27
N GLY A 288 19.00 20.05 2.55
CA GLY A 288 18.90 21.24 3.37
C GLY A 288 17.59 21.35 4.14
N MET A 289 16.67 22.23 3.76
CA MET A 289 15.46 22.47 4.55
C MET A 289 14.51 21.26 4.56
N ASP A 290 14.24 20.67 3.39
CA ASP A 290 13.39 19.48 3.28
C ASP A 290 13.97 18.31 4.07
N GLU A 291 15.29 18.11 3.99
CA GLU A 291 15.98 17.06 4.72
C GLU A 291 15.87 17.25 6.24
N ARG A 292 16.11 18.47 6.74
CA ARG A 292 15.97 18.78 8.17
C ARG A 292 14.54 18.59 8.65
N GLN A 293 13.56 18.97 7.85
CA GLN A 293 12.14 18.75 8.14
C GLN A 293 11.81 17.25 8.17
N ALA A 294 12.34 16.47 7.24
CA ALA A 294 12.18 15.01 7.20
C ALA A 294 12.75 14.35 8.47
N ILE A 295 13.94 14.78 8.90
CA ILE A 295 14.57 14.31 10.15
C ILE A 295 13.65 14.60 11.35
N ALA A 296 13.20 15.84 11.49
CA ALA A 296 12.36 16.25 12.63
C ALA A 296 11.03 15.47 12.66
N ARG A 297 10.40 15.28 11.50
CA ARG A 297 9.13 14.53 11.39
C ARG A 297 9.32 13.04 11.67
N SER A 298 10.37 12.41 11.12
CA SER A 298 10.63 10.98 11.37
C SER A 298 10.88 10.71 12.86
N ARG A 299 11.67 11.55 13.53
CA ARG A 299 11.88 11.50 15.00
C ARG A 299 10.57 11.68 15.78
N GLY A 300 9.73 12.63 15.35
CA GLY A 300 8.42 12.88 15.96
C GLY A 300 7.51 11.67 15.86
N LEU A 301 7.42 11.07 14.68
CA LEU A 301 6.64 9.85 14.43
C LEU A 301 7.16 8.65 15.25
N CYS A 302 8.48 8.51 15.37
CA CYS A 302 9.07 7.44 16.16
C CYS A 302 8.67 7.56 17.64
N ARG A 303 8.84 8.74 18.24
CA ARG A 303 8.40 8.99 19.62
C ARG A 303 6.90 8.80 19.81
N PHE A 304 6.09 9.22 18.85
CA PHE A 304 4.65 9.04 18.89
C PHE A 304 4.27 7.56 18.86
N ALA A 305 4.88 6.78 17.96
CA ALA A 305 4.61 5.34 17.85
C ALA A 305 5.07 4.59 19.11
N GLU A 306 6.27 4.89 19.64
CA GLU A 306 6.76 4.32 20.89
C GLU A 306 5.83 4.62 22.07
N LYS A 307 5.37 5.88 22.19
CA LYS A 307 4.44 6.29 23.25
C LYS A 307 3.13 5.51 23.14
N THR A 308 2.53 5.47 21.95
CA THR A 308 1.27 4.75 21.71
C THR A 308 1.41 3.27 22.08
N LEU A 309 2.50 2.62 21.68
CA LEU A 309 2.72 1.20 22.01
C LEU A 309 3.04 0.98 23.48
N HIS A 310 3.74 1.89 24.12
CA HIS A 310 3.99 1.79 25.56
C HIS A 310 2.69 1.93 26.38
N GLU A 311 1.78 2.79 25.96
CA GLU A 311 0.47 2.98 26.62
C GLU A 311 -0.43 1.75 26.49
N HIS A 312 -0.39 1.05 25.35
CA HIS A 312 -1.30 -0.05 25.07
C HIS A 312 -0.68 -1.46 25.22
N TYR A 313 0.64 -1.59 25.07
CA TYR A 313 1.39 -2.85 25.10
C TYR A 313 2.67 -2.73 25.95
N PRO A 314 2.57 -2.35 27.25
CA PRO A 314 3.75 -2.15 28.10
C PRO A 314 4.58 -3.43 28.26
N GLU A 315 3.93 -4.60 28.29
CA GLU A 315 4.62 -5.88 28.39
C GLU A 315 5.46 -6.15 27.12
N LEU A 316 4.91 -5.93 25.92
CA LEU A 316 5.64 -6.06 24.66
C LEU A 316 6.87 -5.14 24.66
N MET A 317 6.71 -3.90 25.07
CA MET A 317 7.82 -2.93 25.14
C MET A 317 8.89 -3.37 26.16
N ALA A 318 8.50 -3.95 27.29
CA ALA A 318 9.41 -4.45 28.33
C ALA A 318 10.24 -5.67 27.89
N THR A 319 9.80 -6.43 26.88
CA THR A 319 10.57 -7.59 26.36
C THR A 319 11.90 -7.23 25.73
N GLY A 320 12.08 -5.96 25.30
CA GLY A 320 13.23 -5.53 24.49
C GLY A 320 13.25 -6.10 23.06
N ARG A 321 12.26 -6.91 22.66
CA ARG A 321 12.14 -7.51 21.31
C ARG A 321 11.61 -6.53 20.27
N LEU A 322 10.91 -5.47 20.69
CA LEU A 322 10.44 -4.40 19.81
C LEU A 322 11.41 -3.22 19.86
N LYS A 323 12.18 -3.07 18.79
CA LYS A 323 13.19 -2.02 18.63
C LYS A 323 12.64 -0.85 17.80
N SER A 324 13.40 0.22 17.67
CA SER A 324 13.01 1.35 16.81
C SER A 324 14.13 1.74 15.86
N LEU A 325 13.76 1.96 14.61
CA LEU A 325 14.64 2.43 13.53
C LEU A 325 14.06 3.72 12.93
N CYS A 326 14.76 4.83 13.12
CA CYS A 326 14.38 6.11 12.50
C CYS A 326 15.21 6.37 11.26
N THR A 327 14.56 6.68 10.14
CA THR A 327 15.22 6.96 8.87
C THR A 327 14.60 8.14 8.15
N ILE A 328 15.34 8.65 7.18
CA ILE A 328 14.84 9.50 6.11
C ILE A 328 15.23 8.88 4.78
N MET A 329 14.49 9.16 3.72
CA MET A 329 14.72 8.62 2.39
C MET A 329 14.90 9.72 1.36
N TRP A 330 15.96 9.62 0.57
CA TRP A 330 16.12 10.48 -0.60
C TRP A 330 15.24 9.97 -1.76
N GLU A 331 14.22 10.75 -2.11
CA GLU A 331 13.17 10.32 -3.05
C GLU A 331 13.70 9.83 -4.41
N PRO A 332 14.69 10.50 -5.06
CA PRO A 332 15.16 10.07 -6.37
C PRO A 332 15.81 8.70 -6.41
N SER A 333 16.47 8.28 -5.34
CA SER A 333 17.16 6.98 -5.30
C SER A 333 16.44 5.92 -4.47
N LYS A 334 15.42 6.29 -3.70
CA LYS A 334 14.76 5.45 -2.69
C LYS A 334 15.71 4.91 -1.59
N LYS A 335 16.94 5.46 -1.51
CA LYS A 335 17.89 5.07 -0.45
C LYS A 335 17.52 5.70 0.88
N ILE A 336 17.41 4.85 1.91
CA ILE A 336 17.21 5.32 3.28
C ILE A 336 18.55 5.66 3.95
N ARG A 337 18.48 6.56 4.90
CA ARG A 337 19.58 6.90 5.81
C ARG A 337 19.07 6.88 7.25
N VAL A 338 19.76 6.11 8.08
CA VAL A 338 19.47 6.05 9.53
C VAL A 338 19.81 7.39 10.16
N ILE A 339 18.93 7.87 11.04
CA ILE A 339 19.11 9.08 11.82
C ILE A 339 19.08 8.74 13.31
N GLN A 340 19.82 9.50 14.11
CA GLN A 340 19.73 9.38 15.56
C GLN A 340 18.34 9.85 16.06
N LYS A 341 17.84 9.20 17.08
CA LYS A 341 16.57 9.58 17.73
C LYS A 341 16.60 10.96 18.37
#